data_292baa4c38ac3ffe58e302b2e8baf277
#
_entry.id   292baa4c38ac3ffe58e302b2e8baf277
#
_cell.length_a   1.000
_cell.length_b   1.000
_cell.length_c   1.000
_cell.angle_alpha   90.00
_cell.angle_beta   90.00
_cell.angle_gamma   90.00
#
_symmetry.space_group_name_H-M   'P 1'
#
loop_
_entity.id
_entity.type
_entity.pdbx_description
1 polymer ?
#
loop_
_entity_poly.entity_id
_entity_poly.type
_entity_poly.pdbx_seq_one_letter_code
_entity_poly.pdbx_strand_id
1 'polypeptide(L)'
;VMNNLNFGMTGGQHSTTTPEGGVTSTTPYGHLEHPLDICATVGVNGAAYVYRGSSFDTDLADRFVAAMTTPGFALLDVWDLCTAYYVRSNKFTRAGMEESMRSWGMEPGLLYEREVTEYATGYRAAHDSITGSAVAGARPVPVGYEHALDRPMSLVVAGSAGGKVRSAARLVALGGLRSGLWAAQRDDYPVTVKSGHSVTELWLAPDEMPLTTVVSPDVFAVISADGFAKAGPYLSAMRSDGLVL
;
A
#
# COMPACT_ATOMS: atom_id res chain seq x y z
N VAL A 1 -11.20 -1.56 -8.60
CA VAL A 1 -10.23 -2.13 -9.57
C VAL A 1 -10.33 -1.35 -10.87
N MET A 2 -9.20 -0.88 -11.42
CA MET A 2 -9.13 -0.42 -12.80
C MET A 2 -8.72 -1.62 -13.65
N ASN A 3 -9.65 -2.10 -14.48
CA ASN A 3 -9.47 -3.32 -15.24
C ASN A 3 -9.08 -2.98 -16.69
N ASN A 4 -7.79 -2.92 -16.95
CA ASN A 4 -7.23 -2.60 -18.27
C ASN A 4 -7.08 -3.84 -19.18
N LEU A 5 -7.65 -4.98 -18.77
CA LEU A 5 -7.66 -6.25 -19.51
C LEU A 5 -6.27 -6.88 -19.73
N ASN A 6 -5.22 -6.25 -19.21
CA ASN A 6 -3.84 -6.71 -19.21
C ASN A 6 -3.01 -5.97 -18.16
N PHE A 7 -1.80 -6.44 -17.90
CA PHE A 7 -0.81 -5.71 -17.10
C PHE A 7 -0.09 -4.66 -17.98
N GLY A 8 -0.67 -3.45 -18.07
CA GLY A 8 -0.15 -2.40 -18.96
C GLY A 8 1.24 -1.91 -18.57
N MET A 9 1.46 -1.55 -17.30
CA MET A 9 2.69 -0.91 -16.85
C MET A 9 3.94 -1.80 -16.98
N THR A 10 3.79 -3.11 -16.89
CA THR A 10 4.90 -4.07 -16.95
C THR A 10 5.21 -4.61 -18.35
N GLY A 11 4.49 -4.16 -19.38
CA GLY A 11 4.77 -4.52 -20.77
C GLY A 11 3.66 -5.32 -21.48
N GLY A 12 2.44 -5.24 -21.01
CA GLY A 12 1.27 -5.78 -21.70
C GLY A 12 1.07 -7.29 -21.58
N GLN A 13 1.45 -7.90 -20.46
CA GLN A 13 1.20 -9.31 -20.19
C GLN A 13 -0.29 -9.57 -19.96
N HIS A 14 -0.75 -10.81 -20.18
CA HIS A 14 -2.11 -11.20 -19.83
C HIS A 14 -2.32 -11.17 -18.30
N SER A 15 -3.55 -10.92 -17.92
CA SER A 15 -4.05 -11.04 -16.55
C SER A 15 -5.18 -12.08 -16.53
N THR A 16 -5.64 -12.45 -15.35
CA THR A 16 -6.81 -13.34 -15.20
C THR A 16 -8.11 -12.75 -15.76
N THR A 17 -8.15 -11.43 -15.98
CA THR A 17 -9.28 -10.72 -16.57
C THR A 17 -9.10 -10.45 -18.08
N THR A 18 -8.01 -10.93 -18.68
CA THR A 18 -7.80 -10.79 -20.12
C THR A 18 -8.89 -11.55 -20.88
N PRO A 19 -9.56 -10.91 -21.84
CA PRO A 19 -10.55 -11.55 -22.67
C PRO A 19 -10.04 -12.81 -23.39
N GLU A 20 -10.92 -13.81 -23.54
CA GLU A 20 -10.65 -14.95 -24.40
C GLU A 20 -10.36 -14.46 -25.84
N GLY A 21 -9.35 -15.02 -26.48
CA GLY A 21 -8.81 -14.56 -27.75
C GLY A 21 -7.90 -13.33 -27.65
N GLY A 22 -7.78 -12.70 -26.49
CA GLY A 22 -6.97 -11.48 -26.30
C GLY A 22 -5.49 -11.71 -26.56
N VAL A 23 -4.94 -10.94 -27.50
CA VAL A 23 -3.50 -10.96 -27.82
C VAL A 23 -2.75 -10.04 -26.88
N THR A 24 -1.77 -10.58 -26.18
CA THR A 24 -0.90 -9.85 -25.25
C THR A 24 0.55 -10.26 -25.47
N SER A 25 1.50 -9.62 -24.76
CA SER A 25 2.92 -9.97 -24.86
C SER A 25 3.22 -11.41 -24.40
N THR A 26 2.37 -12.01 -23.58
CA THR A 26 2.50 -13.40 -23.08
C THR A 26 1.49 -14.37 -23.70
N THR A 27 0.53 -13.87 -24.46
CA THR A 27 -0.46 -14.68 -25.23
C THR A 27 -0.50 -14.24 -26.69
N PRO A 28 0.60 -14.42 -27.46
CA PRO A 28 0.70 -13.92 -28.83
C PRO A 28 -0.27 -14.57 -29.81
N TYR A 29 -0.82 -15.74 -29.48
CA TYR A 29 -1.81 -16.48 -30.29
C TYR A 29 -3.24 -16.33 -29.77
N GLY A 30 -3.47 -15.41 -28.83
CA GLY A 30 -4.71 -15.22 -28.10
C GLY A 30 -4.73 -15.91 -26.74
N HIS A 31 -5.48 -15.33 -25.81
CA HIS A 31 -5.74 -15.93 -24.49
C HIS A 31 -6.81 -17.02 -24.62
N LEU A 32 -6.60 -18.18 -24.01
CA LEU A 32 -7.47 -19.33 -24.19
C LEU A 32 -8.43 -19.56 -23.01
N GLU A 33 -8.20 -18.89 -21.89
CA GLU A 33 -9.00 -19.09 -20.69
C GLU A 33 -10.16 -18.10 -20.63
N HIS A 34 -11.26 -18.54 -20.01
CA HIS A 34 -12.37 -17.65 -19.69
C HIS A 34 -11.92 -16.58 -18.70
N PRO A 35 -12.21 -15.30 -18.93
CA PRO A 35 -11.82 -14.24 -18.03
C PRO A 35 -12.47 -14.37 -16.65
N LEU A 36 -11.72 -14.08 -15.60
CA LEU A 36 -12.22 -14.10 -14.23
C LEU A 36 -13.28 -13.01 -14.03
N ASP A 37 -14.48 -13.39 -13.61
CA ASP A 37 -15.48 -12.45 -13.10
C ASP A 37 -15.17 -12.08 -11.65
N ILE A 38 -14.48 -10.93 -11.48
CA ILE A 38 -14.11 -10.41 -10.18
C ILE A 38 -15.36 -10.05 -9.37
N CYS A 39 -16.37 -9.44 -10.02
CA CYS A 39 -17.60 -9.01 -9.36
C CYS A 39 -18.39 -10.20 -8.83
N ALA A 40 -18.59 -11.24 -9.63
CA ALA A 40 -19.25 -12.46 -9.17
C ALA A 40 -18.46 -13.10 -8.03
N THR A 41 -17.13 -13.18 -8.15
CA THR A 41 -16.26 -13.78 -7.13
C THR A 41 -16.43 -13.09 -5.77
N VAL A 42 -16.36 -11.76 -5.70
CA VAL A 42 -16.49 -11.05 -4.42
C VAL A 42 -17.96 -10.99 -3.96
N GLY A 43 -18.91 -10.95 -4.91
CA GLY A 43 -20.32 -10.94 -4.63
C GLY A 43 -20.78 -12.19 -3.89
N VAL A 44 -20.42 -13.38 -4.37
CA VAL A 44 -20.78 -14.65 -3.68
C VAL A 44 -20.06 -14.79 -2.33
N ASN A 45 -18.92 -14.13 -2.13
CA ASN A 45 -18.21 -14.09 -0.87
C ASN A 45 -18.71 -13.01 0.11
N GLY A 46 -19.85 -12.36 -0.17
CA GLY A 46 -20.53 -11.50 0.80
C GLY A 46 -20.14 -10.02 0.75
N ALA A 47 -19.58 -9.54 -0.37
CA ALA A 47 -19.37 -8.11 -0.56
C ALA A 47 -20.68 -7.32 -0.38
N ALA A 48 -20.61 -6.19 0.33
CA ALA A 48 -21.77 -5.35 0.61
C ALA A 48 -22.23 -4.55 -0.61
N TYR A 49 -21.30 -4.08 -1.42
CA TYR A 49 -21.57 -3.31 -2.63
C TYR A 49 -20.64 -3.77 -3.76
N VAL A 50 -21.21 -4.14 -4.90
CA VAL A 50 -20.41 -4.53 -6.09
C VAL A 50 -20.99 -3.89 -7.33
N TYR A 51 -20.19 -3.09 -8.00
CA TYR A 51 -20.52 -2.42 -9.23
C TYR A 51 -19.54 -2.80 -10.34
N ARG A 52 -20.05 -3.05 -11.54
CA ARG A 52 -19.26 -3.18 -12.77
C ARG A 52 -19.62 -2.06 -13.72
N GLY A 53 -18.62 -1.39 -14.23
CA GLY A 53 -18.80 -0.34 -15.21
C GLY A 53 -17.55 -0.09 -16.03
N SER A 54 -17.49 1.05 -16.65
CA SER A 54 -16.37 1.48 -17.47
C SER A 54 -15.92 2.90 -17.14
N SER A 55 -14.72 3.26 -17.57
CA SER A 55 -14.23 4.64 -17.49
C SER A 55 -15.05 5.65 -18.32
N PHE A 56 -15.98 5.15 -19.13
CA PHE A 56 -16.88 5.98 -19.94
C PHE A 56 -18.24 6.26 -19.26
N ASP A 57 -18.49 5.68 -18.09
CA ASP A 57 -19.76 5.86 -17.38
C ASP A 57 -19.82 7.26 -16.76
N THR A 58 -20.89 7.97 -17.03
CA THR A 58 -21.05 9.38 -16.59
C THR A 58 -21.38 9.52 -15.11
N ASP A 59 -21.92 8.46 -14.49
CA ASP A 59 -22.27 8.39 -13.07
C ASP A 59 -21.18 7.70 -12.20
N LEU A 60 -20.00 7.44 -12.77
CA LEU A 60 -18.94 6.71 -12.09
C LEU A 60 -18.54 7.36 -10.76
N ALA A 61 -18.51 8.69 -10.69
CA ALA A 61 -18.20 9.41 -9.45
C ALA A 61 -19.20 9.08 -8.33
N ASP A 62 -20.49 9.02 -8.66
CA ASP A 62 -21.54 8.69 -7.69
C ASP A 62 -21.41 7.24 -7.22
N ARG A 63 -20.97 6.33 -8.08
CA ARG A 63 -20.67 4.94 -7.73
C ARG A 63 -19.50 4.81 -6.77
N PHE A 64 -18.46 5.63 -6.97
CA PHE A 64 -17.35 5.70 -6.01
C PHE A 64 -17.82 6.20 -4.64
N VAL A 65 -18.62 7.26 -4.60
CA VAL A 65 -19.18 7.77 -3.34
C VAL A 65 -20.04 6.72 -2.64
N ALA A 66 -20.92 6.05 -3.38
CA ALA A 66 -21.75 4.98 -2.84
C ALA A 66 -20.91 3.84 -2.25
N ALA A 67 -19.89 3.39 -2.97
CA ALA A 67 -18.99 2.33 -2.48
C ALA A 67 -18.20 2.77 -1.22
N MET A 68 -17.72 4.01 -1.17
CA MET A 68 -16.97 4.54 -0.03
C MET A 68 -17.83 4.75 1.22
N THR A 69 -19.12 4.96 1.05
CA THR A 69 -20.06 5.18 2.17
C THR A 69 -20.81 3.93 2.59
N THR A 70 -20.75 2.85 1.80
CA THR A 70 -21.38 1.56 2.15
C THR A 70 -20.61 0.88 3.29
N PRO A 71 -21.27 0.50 4.38
CA PRO A 71 -20.67 -0.34 5.41
C PRO A 71 -20.19 -1.68 4.85
N GLY A 72 -18.98 -2.12 5.25
CA GLY A 72 -18.42 -3.40 4.83
C GLY A 72 -17.56 -3.33 3.58
N PHE A 73 -17.36 -4.47 2.92
CA PHE A 73 -16.51 -4.55 1.74
C PHE A 73 -17.28 -4.13 0.48
N ALA A 74 -16.73 -3.14 -0.22
CA ALA A 74 -17.25 -2.66 -1.49
C ALA A 74 -16.22 -2.85 -2.63
N LEU A 75 -16.69 -3.18 -3.84
CA LEU A 75 -15.84 -3.30 -5.02
C LEU A 75 -16.49 -2.59 -6.22
N LEU A 76 -15.68 -1.82 -6.93
CA LEU A 76 -15.96 -1.35 -8.28
C LEU A 76 -14.97 -2.00 -9.24
N ASP A 77 -15.46 -2.73 -10.23
CA ASP A 77 -14.70 -3.21 -11.38
C ASP A 77 -14.92 -2.27 -12.55
N VAL A 78 -13.98 -1.35 -12.75
CA VAL A 78 -14.06 -0.31 -13.79
C VAL A 78 -13.19 -0.74 -14.96
N TRP A 79 -13.83 -1.14 -16.04
CA TRP A 79 -13.15 -1.52 -17.28
C TRP A 79 -12.65 -0.29 -18.00
N ASP A 80 -11.43 -0.38 -18.52
CA ASP A 80 -10.79 0.70 -19.23
C ASP A 80 -9.97 0.18 -20.42
N LEU A 81 -9.62 1.07 -21.33
CA LEU A 81 -8.85 0.76 -22.54
C LEU A 81 -7.35 1.01 -22.32
N CYS A 82 -6.58 -0.06 -22.21
CA CYS A 82 -5.10 0.06 -22.23
C CYS A 82 -4.62 0.49 -23.62
N THR A 83 -4.50 1.80 -23.82
CA THR A 83 -4.06 2.39 -25.11
C THR A 83 -2.62 2.07 -25.45
N ALA A 84 -1.78 1.73 -24.46
CA ALA A 84 -0.37 1.42 -24.66
C ALA A 84 -0.16 0.05 -25.35
N TYR A 85 -0.91 -0.96 -24.92
CA TYR A 85 -0.70 -2.35 -25.37
C TYR A 85 -1.96 -3.02 -25.90
N TYR A 86 -2.99 -3.20 -25.06
CA TYR A 86 -4.13 -4.04 -25.38
C TYR A 86 -4.91 -3.54 -26.62
N VAL A 87 -5.21 -2.24 -26.66
CA VAL A 87 -5.91 -1.62 -27.79
C VAL A 87 -5.13 -1.81 -29.08
N ARG A 88 -3.82 -1.64 -29.06
CA ARG A 88 -2.97 -1.76 -30.26
C ARG A 88 -2.93 -3.19 -30.80
N SER A 89 -2.78 -4.15 -29.91
CA SER A 89 -2.66 -5.57 -30.30
C SER A 89 -3.97 -6.16 -30.77
N ASN A 90 -5.10 -5.69 -30.22
CA ASN A 90 -6.43 -6.29 -30.46
C ASN A 90 -7.36 -5.38 -31.29
N LYS A 91 -6.93 -4.17 -31.67
CA LYS A 91 -7.78 -3.13 -32.27
C LYS A 91 -9.06 -2.90 -31.47
N PHE A 92 -8.91 -2.96 -30.14
CA PHE A 92 -10.03 -2.99 -29.18
C PHE A 92 -10.61 -1.58 -29.03
N THR A 93 -11.94 -1.49 -29.02
CA THR A 93 -12.69 -0.24 -28.92
C THR A 93 -13.65 -0.28 -27.74
N ARG A 94 -14.27 0.86 -27.42
CA ARG A 94 -15.35 0.91 -26.43
C ARG A 94 -16.49 -0.08 -26.78
N ALA A 95 -16.94 -0.08 -28.02
CA ALA A 95 -17.99 -1.01 -28.46
C ALA A 95 -17.55 -2.48 -28.35
N GLY A 96 -16.28 -2.79 -28.66
CA GLY A 96 -15.72 -4.12 -28.45
C GLY A 96 -15.65 -4.52 -26.98
N MET A 97 -15.37 -3.58 -26.09
CA MET A 97 -15.37 -3.80 -24.65
C MET A 97 -16.79 -4.12 -24.14
N GLU A 98 -17.79 -3.33 -24.53
CA GLU A 98 -19.18 -3.55 -24.17
C GLU A 98 -19.72 -4.88 -24.71
N GLU A 99 -19.34 -5.26 -25.93
CA GLU A 99 -19.67 -6.55 -26.51
C GLU A 99 -19.02 -7.73 -25.77
N SER A 100 -17.76 -7.57 -25.39
CA SER A 100 -17.06 -8.59 -24.58
C SER A 100 -17.77 -8.83 -23.25
N MET A 101 -18.15 -7.77 -22.53
CA MET A 101 -18.92 -7.89 -21.29
C MET A 101 -20.20 -8.72 -21.52
N ARG A 102 -20.97 -8.39 -22.55
CA ARG A 102 -22.22 -9.11 -22.86
C ARG A 102 -21.97 -10.57 -23.22
N SER A 103 -20.97 -10.85 -24.05
CA SER A 103 -20.68 -12.20 -24.52
C SER A 103 -20.30 -13.17 -23.42
N TRP A 104 -19.74 -12.65 -22.31
CA TRP A 104 -19.37 -13.44 -21.13
C TRP A 104 -20.38 -13.34 -19.99
N GLY A 105 -21.54 -12.72 -20.20
CA GLY A 105 -22.54 -12.53 -19.16
C GLY A 105 -22.07 -11.61 -18.02
N MET A 106 -21.06 -10.78 -18.28
CA MET A 106 -20.51 -9.80 -17.34
C MET A 106 -21.25 -8.47 -17.49
N GLU A 107 -22.55 -8.46 -17.27
CA GLU A 107 -23.38 -7.27 -17.43
C GLU A 107 -22.88 -6.10 -16.55
N PRO A 108 -22.86 -4.86 -17.08
CA PRO A 108 -22.54 -3.68 -16.28
C PRO A 108 -23.68 -3.29 -15.34
N GLY A 109 -23.37 -2.52 -14.31
CA GLY A 109 -24.35 -1.99 -13.35
C GLY A 109 -24.05 -2.36 -11.91
N LEU A 110 -24.99 -2.05 -11.03
CA LEU A 110 -24.98 -2.48 -9.65
C LEU A 110 -25.39 -3.96 -9.56
N LEU A 111 -24.44 -4.82 -9.18
CA LEU A 111 -24.62 -6.27 -9.18
C LEU A 111 -25.03 -6.82 -7.83
N TYR A 112 -24.47 -6.24 -6.77
CA TYR A 112 -24.78 -6.64 -5.40
C TYR A 112 -24.90 -5.39 -4.53
N GLU A 113 -25.94 -5.35 -3.72
CA GLU A 113 -26.16 -4.39 -2.66
C GLU A 113 -26.78 -5.12 -1.46
N ARG A 114 -26.12 -5.05 -0.31
CA ARG A 114 -26.55 -5.77 0.88
C ARG A 114 -26.33 -4.92 2.12
N GLU A 115 -27.26 -5.01 3.05
CA GLU A 115 -27.04 -4.51 4.40
C GLU A 115 -26.11 -5.47 5.15
N VAL A 116 -25.00 -4.93 5.66
CA VAL A 116 -24.03 -5.66 6.47
C VAL A 116 -23.65 -4.81 7.67
N THR A 117 -23.40 -5.46 8.79
CA THR A 117 -22.75 -4.79 9.92
C THR A 117 -21.28 -4.61 9.59
N GLU A 118 -20.79 -3.36 9.62
CA GLU A 118 -19.37 -3.09 9.43
C GLU A 118 -18.56 -3.85 10.49
N TYR A 119 -17.46 -4.48 10.05
CA TYR A 119 -16.69 -5.43 10.86
C TYR A 119 -16.22 -4.84 12.19
N ALA A 120 -15.65 -3.63 12.20
CA ALA A 120 -15.15 -3.02 13.43
C ALA A 120 -16.29 -2.68 14.40
N THR A 121 -17.45 -2.28 13.88
CA THR A 121 -18.66 -2.04 14.67
C THR A 121 -19.17 -3.33 15.30
N GLY A 122 -19.30 -4.40 14.51
CA GLY A 122 -19.69 -5.71 15.01
C GLY A 122 -18.70 -6.27 16.03
N TYR A 123 -17.41 -6.14 15.76
CA TYR A 123 -16.37 -6.62 16.65
C TYR A 123 -16.32 -5.85 17.98
N ARG A 124 -16.50 -4.52 17.96
CA ARG A 124 -16.62 -3.72 19.19
C ARG A 124 -17.83 -4.12 20.01
N ALA A 125 -18.98 -4.28 19.37
CA ALA A 125 -20.19 -4.74 20.07
C ALA A 125 -20.00 -6.13 20.70
N ALA A 126 -19.35 -7.05 20.01
CA ALA A 126 -18.99 -8.35 20.54
C ALA A 126 -18.02 -8.25 21.73
N HIS A 127 -16.98 -7.41 21.61
CA HIS A 127 -16.03 -7.13 22.69
C HIS A 127 -16.75 -6.58 23.94
N ASP A 128 -17.59 -5.57 23.74
CA ASP A 128 -18.31 -4.91 24.84
C ASP A 128 -19.33 -5.83 25.53
N SER A 129 -19.81 -6.86 24.81
CA SER A 129 -20.69 -7.89 25.38
C SER A 129 -19.97 -8.90 26.29
N ILE A 130 -18.64 -8.97 26.21
CA ILE A 130 -17.83 -9.88 27.04
C ILE A 130 -17.58 -9.22 28.41
N THR A 131 -18.57 -9.29 29.27
CA THR A 131 -18.43 -8.80 30.63
C THR A 131 -17.53 -9.73 31.47
N GLY A 132 -16.45 -9.19 32.04
CA GLY A 132 -15.59 -9.88 33.01
C GLY A 132 -14.44 -10.69 32.40
N SER A 133 -14.26 -10.71 31.11
CA SER A 133 -13.03 -11.26 30.48
C SER A 133 -11.93 -10.20 30.50
N ALA A 134 -10.83 -10.48 31.18
CA ALA A 134 -9.65 -9.64 31.12
C ALA A 134 -9.04 -9.75 29.69
N VAL A 135 -9.52 -8.91 28.79
CA VAL A 135 -8.79 -8.69 27.55
C VAL A 135 -7.41 -8.19 27.97
N ALA A 136 -6.37 -8.95 27.64
CA ALA A 136 -5.01 -8.55 27.93
C ALA A 136 -4.76 -7.19 27.28
N GLY A 137 -4.71 -6.14 28.09
CA GLY A 137 -4.37 -4.80 27.61
C GLY A 137 -3.02 -4.79 26.92
N ALA A 138 -2.77 -3.79 26.10
CA ALA A 138 -1.45 -3.59 25.48
C ALA A 138 -0.39 -3.62 26.60
N ARG A 139 0.61 -4.49 26.43
CA ARG A 139 1.73 -4.52 27.38
C ARG A 139 2.62 -3.31 27.09
N PRO A 140 2.75 -2.37 28.02
CA PRO A 140 3.65 -1.24 27.82
C PRO A 140 5.08 -1.73 27.70
N VAL A 141 5.90 -1.04 26.93
CA VAL A 141 7.35 -1.24 26.93
C VAL A 141 7.86 -0.75 28.29
N PRO A 142 8.49 -1.61 29.11
CA PRO A 142 8.95 -1.18 30.41
C PRO A 142 10.08 -0.16 30.27
N VAL A 143 9.95 0.97 30.92
CA VAL A 143 11.01 1.96 31.07
C VAL A 143 11.98 1.44 32.13
N GLY A 144 13.25 1.28 31.78
CA GLY A 144 14.27 0.73 32.68
C GLY A 144 15.59 1.48 32.65
N TYR A 145 15.64 2.57 31.89
CA TYR A 145 16.82 3.40 31.73
C TYR A 145 16.44 4.88 31.77
N GLU A 146 17.42 5.72 32.08
CA GLU A 146 17.30 7.17 32.04
C GLU A 146 17.86 7.71 30.72
N HIS A 147 17.40 8.88 30.30
CA HIS A 147 17.93 9.64 29.18
C HIS A 147 18.26 11.09 29.59
N ALA A 148 19.15 11.72 28.82
CA ALA A 148 19.49 13.13 28.99
C ALA A 148 19.00 14.01 27.83
N LEU A 149 18.07 13.47 26.98
CA LEU A 149 17.54 14.19 25.84
C LEU A 149 16.53 15.22 26.32
N ASP A 150 16.75 16.47 26.03
CA ASP A 150 15.91 17.62 26.40
C ASP A 150 15.11 18.19 25.23
N ARG A 151 15.40 17.73 24.01
CA ARG A 151 14.71 18.11 22.76
C ARG A 151 14.61 16.90 21.82
N PRO A 152 13.72 16.96 20.80
CA PRO A 152 13.72 15.96 19.73
C PRO A 152 15.09 15.87 19.03
N MET A 153 15.53 14.65 18.78
CA MET A 153 16.77 14.33 18.07
C MET A 153 16.45 13.44 16.87
N SER A 154 17.03 13.76 15.74
CA SER A 154 16.86 13.01 14.49
C SER A 154 18.16 12.32 14.08
N LEU A 155 18.01 11.07 13.62
CA LEU A 155 19.10 10.22 13.12
C LEU A 155 18.73 9.70 11.74
N VAL A 156 19.66 9.82 10.79
CA VAL A 156 19.59 9.12 9.51
C VAL A 156 20.69 8.09 9.43
N VAL A 157 20.33 6.84 9.16
CA VAL A 157 21.29 5.75 8.94
C VAL A 157 21.17 5.29 7.49
N ALA A 158 22.27 5.23 6.77
CA ALA A 158 22.31 4.88 5.37
C ALA A 158 23.35 3.78 5.06
N GLY A 159 22.99 2.81 4.24
CA GLY A 159 23.89 1.71 3.85
C GLY A 159 23.34 0.90 2.68
N SER A 160 24.02 -0.19 2.33
CA SER A 160 23.58 -1.12 1.29
C SER A 160 22.35 -1.91 1.73
N ALA A 161 21.52 -2.29 0.77
CA ALA A 161 20.39 -3.19 1.00
C ALA A 161 20.89 -4.54 1.58
N GLY A 162 20.28 -4.97 2.68
CA GLY A 162 20.72 -6.14 3.44
C GLY A 162 21.82 -5.84 4.47
N GLY A 163 22.40 -4.65 4.50
CA GLY A 163 23.45 -4.19 5.44
C GLY A 163 22.97 -3.95 6.88
N LYS A 164 21.77 -4.43 7.26
CA LYS A 164 21.20 -4.31 8.62
C LYS A 164 20.88 -2.87 9.08
N VAL A 165 20.86 -1.89 8.17
CA VAL A 165 20.54 -0.48 8.43
C VAL A 165 19.27 -0.35 9.29
N ARG A 166 18.17 -0.92 8.80
CA ARG A 166 16.88 -0.93 9.48
C ARG A 166 16.90 -1.56 10.87
N SER A 167 17.66 -2.66 11.01
CA SER A 167 17.78 -3.36 12.30
C SER A 167 18.58 -2.56 13.30
N ALA A 168 19.64 -1.87 12.86
CA ALA A 168 20.44 -1.00 13.71
C ALA A 168 19.61 0.18 14.24
N ALA A 169 18.90 0.89 13.34
CA ALA A 169 18.00 1.97 13.73
C ALA A 169 16.90 1.49 14.69
N ARG A 170 16.31 0.31 14.44
CA ARG A 170 15.32 -0.29 15.35
C ARG A 170 15.87 -0.56 16.75
N LEU A 171 17.12 -0.99 16.87
CA LEU A 171 17.74 -1.17 18.20
C LEU A 171 17.88 0.16 18.93
N VAL A 172 18.26 1.22 18.24
CA VAL A 172 18.34 2.59 18.80
C VAL A 172 16.94 3.04 19.24
N ALA A 173 15.92 2.84 18.38
CA ALA A 173 14.51 3.15 18.70
C ALA A 173 14.03 2.42 19.96
N LEU A 174 14.33 1.12 20.08
CA LEU A 174 13.99 0.31 21.25
C LEU A 174 14.70 0.79 22.51
N GLY A 175 15.98 1.20 22.39
CA GLY A 175 16.72 1.82 23.46
C GLY A 175 16.04 3.10 23.94
N GLY A 176 15.65 3.97 23.02
CA GLY A 176 14.88 5.18 23.31
C GLY A 176 13.57 4.90 24.02
N LEU A 177 12.74 3.98 23.50
CA LEU A 177 11.48 3.58 24.13
C LEU A 177 11.69 3.03 25.55
N ARG A 178 12.73 2.24 25.76
CA ARG A 178 13.07 1.72 27.10
C ARG A 178 13.64 2.76 28.06
N SER A 179 14.02 3.90 27.53
CA SER A 179 14.40 5.09 28.31
C SER A 179 13.25 6.08 28.48
N GLY A 180 12.04 5.74 28.06
CA GLY A 180 10.86 6.61 28.21
C GLY A 180 10.69 7.64 27.07
N LEU A 181 11.52 7.60 26.03
CA LEU A 181 11.38 8.47 24.86
C LEU A 181 10.29 7.99 23.91
N TRP A 182 9.69 8.90 23.19
CA TRP A 182 8.93 8.62 21.98
C TRP A 182 9.90 8.30 20.83
N ALA A 183 9.53 7.34 19.97
CA ALA A 183 10.34 6.95 18.83
C ALA A 183 9.48 6.81 17.58
N ALA A 184 9.92 7.39 16.47
CA ALA A 184 9.29 7.26 15.17
C ALA A 184 10.34 6.86 14.12
N GLN A 185 10.15 5.76 13.43
CA GLN A 185 11.06 5.23 12.42
C GLN A 185 10.40 5.14 11.07
N ARG A 186 11.09 5.64 10.05
CA ARG A 186 10.69 5.53 8.63
C ARG A 186 11.83 4.91 7.83
N ASP A 187 11.50 3.93 7.00
CA ASP A 187 12.46 3.20 6.19
C ASP A 187 12.23 3.46 4.70
N ASP A 188 13.30 3.74 3.96
CA ASP A 188 13.36 3.78 2.49
C ASP A 188 14.30 2.68 1.99
N TYR A 189 13.77 1.78 1.18
CA TYR A 189 14.53 0.68 0.59
C TYR A 189 13.94 0.32 -0.78
N PRO A 190 14.79 -0.09 -1.74
CA PRO A 190 14.32 -0.48 -3.07
C PRO A 190 13.46 -1.76 -3.01
N VAL A 191 12.55 -1.89 -3.96
CA VAL A 191 11.70 -3.08 -4.12
C VAL A 191 12.52 -4.33 -4.47
N THR A 192 13.71 -4.14 -5.06
CA THR A 192 14.62 -5.23 -5.46
C THR A 192 15.38 -5.79 -4.26
N VAL A 193 15.28 -7.10 -4.07
CA VAL A 193 15.91 -7.79 -2.94
C VAL A 193 17.44 -7.82 -3.09
N LYS A 194 18.16 -7.43 -2.03
CA LYS A 194 19.64 -7.49 -1.90
C LYS A 194 20.42 -6.61 -2.88
N SER A 195 19.82 -5.61 -3.49
CA SER A 195 20.55 -4.66 -4.34
C SER A 195 20.13 -3.22 -4.02
N GLY A 196 21.08 -2.29 -4.18
CA GLY A 196 20.85 -0.87 -3.93
C GLY A 196 21.03 -0.46 -2.46
N HIS A 197 20.33 0.58 -2.06
CA HIS A 197 20.47 1.26 -0.77
C HIS A 197 19.40 0.85 0.26
N SER A 198 19.68 1.14 1.52
CA SER A 198 18.68 1.27 2.58
C SER A 198 18.96 2.55 3.35
N VAL A 199 17.94 3.34 3.58
CA VAL A 199 18.01 4.54 4.41
C VAL A 199 16.92 4.45 5.46
N THR A 200 17.27 4.74 6.70
CA THR A 200 16.30 4.80 7.80
C THR A 200 16.42 6.17 8.47
N GLU A 201 15.28 6.82 8.58
CA GLU A 201 15.08 8.02 9.38
C GLU A 201 14.51 7.61 10.75
N LEU A 202 15.09 8.13 11.82
CA LEU A 202 14.64 7.89 13.19
C LEU A 202 14.54 9.21 13.95
N TRP A 203 13.41 9.40 14.62
CA TRP A 203 13.23 10.44 15.60
C TRP A 203 13.15 9.84 17.00
N LEU A 204 13.81 10.49 17.96
CA LEU A 204 13.65 10.26 19.39
C LEU A 204 13.26 11.58 20.05
N ALA A 205 12.26 11.56 20.93
CA ALA A 205 11.78 12.77 21.58
C ALA A 205 11.34 12.50 23.02
N PRO A 206 11.55 13.46 23.96
CA PRO A 206 11.04 13.34 25.32
C PRO A 206 9.51 13.40 25.38
N ASP A 207 8.88 14.11 24.44
CA ASP A 207 7.43 14.30 24.35
C ASP A 207 6.87 13.70 23.08
N GLU A 208 5.53 13.56 23.01
CA GLU A 208 4.83 13.07 21.83
C GLU A 208 5.11 13.93 20.61
N MET A 209 5.46 13.29 19.51
CA MET A 209 5.71 13.97 18.24
C MET A 209 5.02 13.24 17.09
N PRO A 210 4.51 13.97 16.09
CA PRO A 210 3.97 13.35 14.88
C PRO A 210 5.10 12.69 14.08
N LEU A 211 4.78 11.56 13.40
CA LEU A 211 5.69 10.97 12.43
C LEU A 211 5.93 11.96 11.28
N THR A 212 7.18 12.34 11.10
CA THR A 212 7.57 13.28 10.05
C THR A 212 8.89 12.86 9.39
N THR A 213 9.14 13.38 8.19
CA THR A 213 10.40 13.19 7.48
C THR A 213 11.52 13.98 8.16
N VAL A 214 12.71 13.40 8.25
CA VAL A 214 13.90 14.11 8.67
C VAL A 214 14.37 15.01 7.52
N VAL A 215 14.44 16.32 7.77
CA VAL A 215 14.93 17.28 6.77
C VAL A 215 16.38 17.64 7.05
N SER A 216 16.71 17.89 8.32
CA SER A 216 18.05 18.28 8.78
C SER A 216 18.44 17.39 9.96
N PRO A 217 19.18 16.29 9.72
CA PRO A 217 19.50 15.34 10.77
C PRO A 217 20.49 15.92 11.79
N ASP A 218 20.28 15.56 13.07
CA ASP A 218 21.28 15.81 14.13
C ASP A 218 22.42 14.79 14.03
N VAL A 219 22.13 13.57 13.60
CA VAL A 219 23.11 12.49 13.40
C VAL A 219 22.94 11.86 12.03
N PHE A 220 24.03 11.73 11.28
CA PHE A 220 24.06 11.04 9.99
C PHE A 220 25.10 9.92 10.00
N ALA A 221 24.64 8.68 10.04
CA ALA A 221 25.46 7.47 10.04
C ALA A 221 25.50 6.81 8.66
N VAL A 222 26.69 6.66 8.06
CA VAL A 222 26.91 6.08 6.73
C VAL A 222 27.67 4.77 6.85
N ILE A 223 27.01 3.66 6.53
CA ILE A 223 27.59 2.30 6.67
C ILE A 223 28.25 1.84 5.37
N SER A 224 27.86 2.37 4.20
CA SER A 224 28.44 1.98 2.91
C SER A 224 28.30 3.05 1.84
N ALA A 225 29.06 2.90 0.74
CA ALA A 225 29.04 3.80 -0.41
C ALA A 225 27.67 3.88 -1.09
N ASP A 226 26.93 2.77 -1.21
CA ASP A 226 25.57 2.76 -1.77
C ASP A 226 24.60 3.61 -0.93
N GLY A 227 24.74 3.53 0.39
CA GLY A 227 23.98 4.35 1.32
C GLY A 227 24.30 5.83 1.17
N PHE A 228 25.58 6.16 1.03
CA PHE A 228 26.03 7.55 0.81
C PHE A 228 25.51 8.10 -0.52
N ALA A 229 25.58 7.32 -1.60
CA ALA A 229 25.10 7.74 -2.91
C ALA A 229 23.63 8.18 -2.89
N LYS A 230 22.79 7.51 -2.09
CA LYS A 230 21.36 7.85 -1.94
C LYS A 230 21.13 8.96 -0.91
N ALA A 231 21.77 8.87 0.25
CA ALA A 231 21.49 9.73 1.40
C ALA A 231 22.44 10.94 1.51
N GLY A 232 23.39 11.09 0.58
CA GLY A 232 24.35 12.21 0.56
C GLY A 232 23.74 13.61 0.74
N PRO A 233 22.55 13.91 0.18
CA PRO A 233 21.90 15.20 0.43
C PRO A 233 21.66 15.53 1.90
N TYR A 234 21.49 14.55 2.80
CA TYR A 234 21.36 14.80 4.23
C TYR A 234 22.61 15.41 4.85
N LEU A 235 23.80 15.07 4.32
CA LEU A 235 25.05 15.67 4.79
C LEU A 235 25.06 17.18 4.58
N SER A 236 24.58 17.65 3.42
CA SER A 236 24.49 19.08 3.11
C SER A 236 23.39 19.80 3.90
N ALA A 237 22.39 19.05 4.35
CA ALA A 237 21.25 19.57 5.13
C ALA A 237 21.47 19.52 6.64
N MET A 238 22.56 18.92 7.11
CA MET A 238 22.88 18.80 8.53
C MET A 238 23.02 20.16 9.22
N ARG A 239 22.69 20.17 10.50
CA ARG A 239 23.02 21.32 11.37
C ARG A 239 24.54 21.44 11.55
N SER A 240 25.00 22.64 11.83
CA SER A 240 26.44 22.90 12.02
C SER A 240 27.06 22.17 13.23
N ASP A 241 26.22 21.76 14.18
CA ASP A 241 26.56 20.97 15.36
C ASP A 241 26.24 19.49 15.24
N GLY A 242 25.82 19.03 14.03
CA GLY A 242 25.46 17.65 13.75
C GLY A 242 26.65 16.70 13.73
N LEU A 243 26.40 15.44 14.07
CA LEU A 243 27.38 14.35 14.12
C LEU A 243 27.33 13.47 12.87
N VAL A 244 28.47 13.26 12.23
CA VAL A 244 28.66 12.29 11.14
C VAL A 244 29.43 11.08 11.64
N LEU A 245 28.92 9.86 11.37
CA LEU A 245 29.50 8.59 11.75
C LEU A 245 29.76 7.71 10.52
#